data_54f60ed0b5e18be8429bbb431b219198
#
_entry.id   54f60ed0b5e18be8429bbb431b219198
#
_cell.length_a   1.000
_cell.length_b   1.000
_cell.length_c   1.000
_cell.angle_alpha   90.00
_cell.angle_beta   90.00
_cell.angle_gamma   90.00
#
_symmetry.space_group_name_H-M   'P 1'
#
loop_
_entity.id
_entity.type
_entity.pdbx_description
1 polymer ?
#
loop_
_entity_poly.entity_id
_entity_poly.type
_entity_poly.pdbx_seq_one_letter_code
_entity_poly.pdbx_strand_id
1 'polypeptide(L)'
;VTRLLALTAAVVLAVPVMVACGAADDNTPGLYSLRMMVPNSPGGGYDLTARTAVRIMEDENITGRVEVFNVIGDGGAVAMARLMNEVGNDDLMMTMGLGVVGASYTFDTGVRASDATALAKLIEDPGAIVVPADSPFATVGDFVAAWRADPSAVTIGGGSAPGGPDHLFAMRLAEAVGIDPVSVDYVPYDGGGDLLAALFSDEVSVSTSSPGEFLAQIDAGQLRVLAVSSDEEVARIDAPTLRAAGIDLIFANWRGVLAPPGISASSRESMIRLLTELHDTRRWQEALVDNGWTDSFVTGADFEGFLDEQDDRVSTTLARLGLI
;
A
#
# COMPACT_ATOMS: atom_id res chain seq x y z
N VAL A 1 72.35 54.72 45.01
CA VAL A 1 72.04 54.55 43.59
C VAL A 1 70.81 53.60 43.49
N THR A 2 69.62 54.19 43.49
CA THR A 2 68.39 53.40 43.47
C THR A 2 67.55 53.85 42.28
N ARG A 3 67.32 52.98 41.29
CA ARG A 3 66.42 53.24 40.13
C ARG A 3 65.01 52.85 40.45
N LEU A 4 64.06 53.82 40.43
CA LEU A 4 62.66 53.61 40.38
C LEU A 4 62.21 53.14 38.99
N LEU A 5 61.53 52.01 38.92
CA LEU A 5 60.79 51.59 37.75
C LEU A 5 59.33 51.98 37.95
N ALA A 6 58.79 52.80 37.05
CA ALA A 6 57.36 53.13 37.00
C ALA A 6 56.61 52.06 36.20
N LEU A 7 55.65 51.44 36.80
CA LEU A 7 54.68 50.53 36.12
C LEU A 7 53.53 51.36 35.62
N THR A 8 53.31 51.47 34.33
CA THR A 8 52.14 51.99 33.68
C THR A 8 51.09 50.82 33.52
N ALA A 9 50.01 50.91 34.25
CA ALA A 9 48.85 49.97 34.09
C ALA A 9 48.01 50.43 32.91
N ALA A 10 47.96 49.62 31.87
CA ALA A 10 47.02 49.82 30.77
C ALA A 10 45.67 49.14 31.13
N VAL A 11 44.63 49.96 31.30
CA VAL A 11 43.23 49.48 31.48
C VAL A 11 42.68 49.18 30.12
N VAL A 12 42.49 47.88 29.82
CA VAL A 12 41.80 47.41 28.64
C VAL A 12 40.28 47.37 28.96
N LEU A 13 39.52 48.31 28.41
CA LEU A 13 38.05 48.24 28.42
C LEU A 13 37.60 47.12 27.48
N ALA A 14 37.14 46.01 28.04
CA ALA A 14 36.44 44.97 27.32
C ALA A 14 35.00 45.41 27.11
N VAL A 15 34.60 45.76 25.89
CA VAL A 15 33.21 45.95 25.49
C VAL A 15 32.61 44.58 25.21
N PRO A 16 31.53 44.12 25.90
CA PRO A 16 30.89 42.92 25.55
C PRO A 16 30.09 43.12 24.26
N VAL A 17 30.51 42.51 23.15
CA VAL A 17 29.69 42.35 21.96
C VAL A 17 28.63 41.30 22.31
N MET A 18 27.40 41.76 22.61
CA MET A 18 26.26 40.86 22.61
C MET A 18 25.99 40.45 21.17
N VAL A 19 26.43 39.26 20.80
CA VAL A 19 25.91 38.56 19.64
C VAL A 19 24.49 38.12 20.03
N ALA A 20 23.49 38.88 19.56
CA ALA A 20 22.12 38.42 19.53
C ALA A 20 22.10 37.24 18.55
N CYS A 21 22.21 36.00 19.06
CA CYS A 21 21.72 34.86 18.35
C CYS A 21 20.21 35.07 18.20
N GLY A 22 19.78 35.57 17.04
CA GLY A 22 18.43 35.43 16.62
C GLY A 22 18.16 33.93 16.59
N ALA A 23 17.42 33.43 17.57
CA ALA A 23 16.74 32.17 17.44
C ALA A 23 15.84 32.35 16.23
N ALA A 24 16.21 31.75 15.11
CA ALA A 24 15.23 31.43 14.10
C ALA A 24 14.21 30.57 14.85
N ASP A 25 13.01 31.08 15.00
CA ASP A 25 11.87 30.26 15.38
C ASP A 25 11.65 29.24 14.23
N ASP A 26 12.44 28.18 14.26
CA ASP A 26 12.15 26.92 13.53
C ASP A 26 10.97 26.22 14.26
N ASN A 27 9.89 26.93 14.38
CA ASN A 27 8.59 26.40 14.80
C ASN A 27 7.84 25.87 13.56
N THR A 28 8.53 25.13 12.69
CA THR A 28 7.88 24.18 11.81
C THR A 28 7.74 22.91 12.62
N PRO A 29 6.53 22.50 13.05
CA PRO A 29 6.39 21.27 13.83
C PRO A 29 6.91 20.08 13.01
N GLY A 30 7.97 19.46 13.47
CA GLY A 30 8.19 18.03 13.42
C GLY A 30 8.17 17.26 12.11
N LEU A 31 8.45 17.83 10.93
CA LEU A 31 8.54 17.08 9.67
C LEU A 31 9.80 16.19 9.57
N TYR A 32 10.67 16.17 10.59
CA TYR A 32 11.95 15.47 10.55
C TYR A 32 11.93 14.06 11.13
N SER A 33 10.79 13.59 11.63
CA SER A 33 10.65 12.28 12.27
C SER A 33 9.48 11.44 11.78
N LEU A 34 8.90 11.77 10.62
CA LEU A 34 7.79 11.00 10.07
C LEU A 34 8.17 9.54 9.86
N ARG A 35 7.24 8.66 10.20
CA ARG A 35 7.36 7.23 10.03
C ARG A 35 6.19 6.70 9.21
N MET A 36 6.48 5.75 8.34
CA MET A 36 5.49 5.06 7.53
C MET A 36 5.49 3.58 7.91
N MET A 37 4.45 3.13 8.58
CA MET A 37 4.21 1.72 8.89
C MET A 37 3.60 1.03 7.69
N VAL A 38 4.08 -0.17 7.39
CA VAL A 38 3.64 -1.00 6.27
C VAL A 38 3.08 -2.31 6.81
N PRO A 39 1.82 -2.67 6.52
CA PRO A 39 1.13 -3.80 7.14
C PRO A 39 1.39 -5.15 6.47
N ASN A 40 2.47 -5.30 5.72
CA ASN A 40 2.87 -6.57 5.08
C ASN A 40 4.39 -6.70 4.94
N SER A 41 4.84 -7.83 4.38
CA SER A 41 6.25 -8.11 4.10
C SER A 41 6.86 -7.14 3.10
N PRO A 42 8.19 -6.90 3.17
CA PRO A 42 8.90 -6.14 2.15
C PRO A 42 8.68 -6.72 0.74
N GLY A 43 8.42 -5.84 -0.23
CA GLY A 43 8.15 -6.18 -1.62
C GLY A 43 6.69 -6.48 -1.95
N GLY A 44 5.80 -6.59 -0.96
CA GLY A 44 4.36 -6.67 -1.19
C GLY A 44 3.76 -5.31 -1.58
N GLY A 45 2.52 -5.32 -2.04
CA GLY A 45 1.89 -4.13 -2.64
C GLY A 45 1.86 -2.89 -1.74
N TYR A 46 1.61 -3.04 -0.44
CA TYR A 46 1.67 -1.91 0.50
C TYR A 46 3.08 -1.36 0.65
N ASP A 47 4.10 -2.25 0.70
CA ASP A 47 5.50 -1.86 0.81
C ASP A 47 5.97 -1.12 -0.45
N LEU A 48 5.61 -1.61 -1.63
CA LEU A 48 5.89 -0.96 -2.91
C LEU A 48 5.29 0.44 -2.96
N THR A 49 4.02 0.59 -2.57
CA THR A 49 3.34 1.89 -2.56
C THR A 49 3.98 2.85 -1.56
N ALA A 50 4.24 2.40 -0.32
CA ALA A 50 4.85 3.21 0.72
C ALA A 50 6.24 3.72 0.33
N ARG A 51 7.12 2.80 -0.13
CA ARG A 51 8.49 3.17 -0.51
C ARG A 51 8.56 4.04 -1.75
N THR A 52 7.66 3.83 -2.71
CA THR A 52 7.55 4.70 -3.89
C THR A 52 7.12 6.11 -3.47
N ALA A 53 6.07 6.24 -2.67
CA ALA A 53 5.59 7.52 -2.16
C ALA A 53 6.66 8.25 -1.34
N VAL A 54 7.25 7.56 -0.36
CA VAL A 54 8.28 8.15 0.51
C VAL A 54 9.49 8.61 -0.28
N ARG A 55 10.02 7.76 -1.17
CA ARG A 55 11.18 8.13 -2.02
C ARG A 55 10.91 9.37 -2.85
N ILE A 56 9.71 9.49 -3.46
CA ILE A 56 9.35 10.66 -4.25
C ILE A 56 9.24 11.90 -3.37
N MET A 57 8.59 11.80 -2.20
CA MET A 57 8.48 12.92 -1.26
C MET A 57 9.86 13.42 -0.78
N GLU A 58 10.78 12.49 -0.48
CA GLU A 58 12.16 12.84 -0.10
C GLU A 58 12.93 13.49 -1.27
N ASP A 59 12.90 12.90 -2.46
CA ASP A 59 13.61 13.36 -3.66
C ASP A 59 13.13 14.73 -4.16
N GLU A 60 11.82 15.00 -4.03
CA GLU A 60 11.19 16.28 -4.40
C GLU A 60 11.26 17.32 -3.26
N ASN A 61 11.88 16.96 -2.13
CA ASN A 61 11.99 17.82 -0.93
C ASN A 61 10.62 18.25 -0.35
N ILE A 62 9.58 17.44 -0.53
CA ILE A 62 8.26 17.64 0.08
C ILE A 62 8.36 17.36 1.58
N THR A 63 9.18 16.38 1.96
CA THR A 63 9.45 16.02 3.35
C THR A 63 10.95 15.80 3.56
N GLY A 64 11.40 15.81 4.83
CA GLY A 64 12.68 15.24 5.21
C GLY A 64 12.67 13.73 5.12
N ARG A 65 13.63 13.07 5.80
CA ARG A 65 13.70 11.62 5.83
C ARG A 65 12.48 11.00 6.55
N VAL A 66 11.87 9.99 5.93
CA VAL A 66 10.77 9.19 6.49
C VAL A 66 11.26 7.76 6.75
N GLU A 67 11.09 7.27 7.97
CA GLU A 67 11.39 5.87 8.30
C GLU A 67 10.27 4.96 7.81
N VAL A 68 10.54 4.09 6.82
CA VAL A 68 9.59 3.06 6.38
C VAL A 68 9.91 1.74 7.09
N PHE A 69 8.94 1.17 7.81
CA PHE A 69 9.12 -0.09 8.53
C PHE A 69 7.89 -1.00 8.39
N ASN A 70 8.14 -2.31 8.35
CA ASN A 70 7.10 -3.32 8.16
C ASN A 70 6.63 -3.89 9.51
N VAL A 71 5.32 -4.13 9.62
CA VAL A 71 4.67 -4.84 10.74
C VAL A 71 3.81 -5.93 10.13
N ILE A 72 4.32 -7.15 10.18
CA ILE A 72 3.76 -8.31 9.51
C ILE A 72 2.82 -9.06 10.46
N GLY A 73 1.74 -9.61 9.93
CA GLY A 73 0.87 -10.56 10.62
C GLY A 73 -0.62 -10.34 10.34
N ASP A 74 -1.31 -11.46 10.22
CA ASP A 74 -2.76 -11.57 10.13
C ASP A 74 -3.38 -10.62 9.06
N GLY A 75 -2.81 -10.61 7.85
CA GLY A 75 -3.31 -9.78 6.74
C GLY A 75 -3.25 -8.28 6.98
N GLY A 76 -2.46 -7.82 7.96
CA GLY A 76 -2.35 -6.42 8.37
C GLY A 76 -3.10 -6.08 9.67
N ALA A 77 -3.82 -7.02 10.27
CA ALA A 77 -4.54 -6.82 11.54
C ALA A 77 -3.58 -6.44 12.69
N VAL A 78 -2.38 -7.04 12.74
CA VAL A 78 -1.36 -6.70 13.75
C VAL A 78 -0.89 -5.25 13.60
N ALA A 79 -0.67 -4.80 12.37
CA ALA A 79 -0.27 -3.41 12.10
C ALA A 79 -1.39 -2.43 12.46
N MET A 80 -2.64 -2.76 12.12
CA MET A 80 -3.80 -1.93 12.45
C MET A 80 -3.99 -1.82 13.97
N ALA A 81 -3.90 -2.92 14.72
CA ALA A 81 -3.96 -2.90 16.17
C ALA A 81 -2.83 -2.04 16.78
N ARG A 82 -1.63 -2.09 16.20
CA ARG A 82 -0.53 -1.23 16.62
C ARG A 82 -0.82 0.24 16.34
N LEU A 83 -1.35 0.57 15.15
CA LEU A 83 -1.73 1.95 14.81
C LEU A 83 -2.73 2.51 15.82
N MET A 84 -3.74 1.71 16.20
CA MET A 84 -4.77 2.11 17.17
C MET A 84 -4.21 2.36 18.58
N ASN A 85 -3.11 1.73 18.94
CA ASN A 85 -2.44 1.95 20.23
C ASN A 85 -1.53 3.19 20.25
N GLU A 86 -1.24 3.79 19.10
CA GLU A 86 -0.38 4.98 18.94
C GLU A 86 -1.21 6.29 19.04
N VAL A 87 -2.23 6.34 19.90
CA VAL A 87 -3.16 7.48 20.03
C VAL A 87 -2.42 8.80 20.20
N GLY A 88 -2.73 9.78 19.33
CA GLY A 88 -2.13 11.11 19.37
C GLY A 88 -0.68 11.17 18.89
N ASN A 89 -0.16 10.11 18.25
CA ASN A 89 1.17 10.13 17.66
C ASN A 89 1.14 10.86 16.32
N ASP A 90 1.52 12.12 16.35
CA ASP A 90 1.52 13.06 15.23
C ASP A 90 2.60 12.77 14.15
N ASP A 91 3.49 11.81 14.38
CA ASP A 91 4.62 11.49 13.49
C ASP A 91 4.47 10.13 12.78
N LEU A 92 3.33 9.45 12.92
CA LEU A 92 3.11 8.12 12.35
C LEU A 92 2.03 8.14 11.28
N MET A 93 2.36 7.55 10.13
CA MET A 93 1.43 7.16 9.07
C MET A 93 1.46 5.65 8.87
N MET A 94 0.42 5.08 8.29
CA MET A 94 0.38 3.67 7.88
C MET A 94 -0.25 3.55 6.49
N THR A 95 0.40 2.84 5.58
CA THR A 95 -0.27 2.41 4.35
C THR A 95 -1.35 1.38 4.68
N MET A 96 -2.46 1.44 3.96
CA MET A 96 -3.55 0.51 4.15
C MET A 96 -4.31 0.29 2.84
N GLY A 97 -5.24 -0.63 2.85
CA GLY A 97 -6.10 -0.92 1.72
C GLY A 97 -7.08 -2.04 2.01
N LEU A 98 -7.66 -2.60 0.97
CA LEU A 98 -8.70 -3.62 1.06
C LEU A 98 -8.32 -4.80 1.96
N GLY A 99 -7.03 -5.23 1.96
CA GLY A 99 -6.55 -6.32 2.79
C GLY A 99 -6.67 -6.06 4.29
N VAL A 100 -6.34 -4.83 4.74
CA VAL A 100 -6.46 -4.45 6.15
C VAL A 100 -7.93 -4.39 6.58
N VAL A 101 -8.81 -3.90 5.71
CA VAL A 101 -10.26 -3.92 5.96
C VAL A 101 -10.75 -5.37 6.10
N GLY A 102 -10.39 -6.25 5.17
CA GLY A 102 -10.76 -7.67 5.22
C GLY A 102 -10.26 -8.36 6.49
N ALA A 103 -8.99 -8.13 6.85
CA ALA A 103 -8.36 -8.69 8.04
C ALA A 103 -9.07 -8.30 9.34
N SER A 104 -9.61 -7.09 9.42
CA SER A 104 -10.37 -6.62 10.59
C SER A 104 -11.59 -7.49 10.89
N TYR A 105 -12.18 -8.07 9.85
CA TYR A 105 -13.34 -8.98 9.96
C TYR A 105 -12.92 -10.44 10.14
N THR A 106 -11.99 -10.94 9.29
CA THR A 106 -11.61 -12.36 9.31
C THR A 106 -10.87 -12.77 10.59
N PHE A 107 -10.19 -11.83 11.25
CA PHE A 107 -9.51 -12.07 12.53
C PHE A 107 -10.26 -11.49 13.74
N ASP A 108 -11.49 -11.02 13.55
CA ASP A 108 -12.37 -10.47 14.61
C ASP A 108 -11.65 -9.51 15.58
N THR A 109 -10.92 -8.57 15.01
CA THR A 109 -10.06 -7.66 15.81
C THR A 109 -10.86 -6.66 16.63
N GLY A 110 -12.13 -6.45 16.32
CA GLY A 110 -12.98 -5.41 16.91
C GLY A 110 -12.58 -3.97 16.49
N VAL A 111 -11.60 -3.82 15.58
CA VAL A 111 -11.10 -2.52 15.08
C VAL A 111 -11.50 -2.37 13.61
N ARG A 112 -11.95 -1.17 13.23
CA ARG A 112 -12.29 -0.81 11.85
C ARG A 112 -11.28 0.19 11.30
N ALA A 113 -11.14 0.21 9.97
CA ALA A 113 -10.30 1.20 9.31
C ALA A 113 -10.79 2.64 9.57
N SER A 114 -12.10 2.83 9.70
CA SER A 114 -12.74 4.11 10.04
C SER A 114 -12.51 4.58 11.48
N ASP A 115 -11.99 3.72 12.38
CA ASP A 115 -11.59 4.13 13.74
C ASP A 115 -10.28 4.92 13.76
N ALA A 116 -9.48 4.82 12.72
CA ALA A 116 -8.23 5.58 12.56
C ALA A 116 -8.47 6.93 11.88
N THR A 117 -7.44 7.77 11.82
CA THR A 117 -7.52 9.05 11.12
C THR A 117 -7.28 8.86 9.63
N ALA A 118 -8.28 9.06 8.80
CA ALA A 118 -8.17 9.02 7.35
C ALA A 118 -7.35 10.21 6.81
N LEU A 119 -6.33 9.93 5.99
CA LEU A 119 -5.51 10.94 5.34
C LEU A 119 -5.82 11.02 3.84
N ALA A 120 -5.48 9.99 3.09
CA ALA A 120 -5.72 9.94 1.64
C ALA A 120 -5.86 8.51 1.13
N LYS A 121 -6.74 8.28 0.15
CA LYS A 121 -6.64 7.21 -0.82
C LYS A 121 -5.68 7.68 -1.91
N LEU A 122 -4.74 6.84 -2.32
CA LEU A 122 -3.70 7.21 -3.29
C LEU A 122 -3.97 6.63 -4.67
N ILE A 123 -4.25 5.33 -4.72
CA ILE A 123 -4.31 4.56 -5.96
C ILE A 123 -5.40 3.49 -5.93
N GLU A 124 -5.76 3.03 -7.11
CA GLU A 124 -6.32 1.71 -7.35
C GLU A 124 -5.34 0.86 -8.15
N ASP A 125 -5.29 -0.42 -7.80
CA ASP A 125 -4.37 -1.40 -8.37
C ASP A 125 -5.21 -2.58 -8.88
N PRO A 126 -5.33 -2.77 -10.20
CA PRO A 126 -6.15 -3.83 -10.75
C PRO A 126 -5.56 -5.20 -10.42
N GLY A 127 -6.42 -6.18 -10.21
CA GLY A 127 -5.98 -7.57 -10.13
C GLY A 127 -5.59 -8.09 -11.53
N ALA A 128 -4.68 -9.05 -11.55
CA ALA A 128 -4.29 -9.77 -12.75
C ALA A 128 -4.33 -11.27 -12.53
N ILE A 129 -4.60 -12.02 -13.59
CA ILE A 129 -4.43 -13.47 -13.63
C ILE A 129 -3.06 -13.73 -14.23
N VAL A 130 -2.14 -14.23 -13.42
CA VAL A 130 -0.73 -14.41 -13.79
C VAL A 130 -0.35 -15.88 -13.70
N VAL A 131 0.43 -16.35 -14.67
CA VAL A 131 0.92 -17.74 -14.76
C VAL A 131 2.40 -17.76 -15.12
N PRO A 132 3.15 -18.85 -14.81
CA PRO A 132 4.46 -19.08 -15.40
C PRO A 132 4.43 -19.05 -16.94
N ALA A 133 5.52 -18.63 -17.56
CA ALA A 133 5.60 -18.51 -19.02
C ALA A 133 5.39 -19.85 -19.77
N ASP A 134 5.74 -20.95 -19.14
CA ASP A 134 5.58 -22.33 -19.64
C ASP A 134 4.26 -22.99 -19.23
N SER A 135 3.38 -22.25 -18.53
CA SER A 135 2.04 -22.72 -18.16
C SER A 135 1.26 -23.20 -19.39
N PRO A 136 0.45 -24.26 -19.26
CA PRO A 136 -0.44 -24.74 -20.32
C PRO A 136 -1.53 -23.73 -20.70
N PHE A 137 -1.79 -22.72 -19.86
CA PHE A 137 -2.78 -21.69 -20.10
C PHE A 137 -2.19 -20.57 -20.96
N ALA A 138 -2.52 -20.57 -22.25
CA ALA A 138 -2.10 -19.52 -23.18
C ALA A 138 -2.99 -18.27 -23.09
N THR A 139 -4.26 -18.45 -22.72
CA THR A 139 -5.28 -17.39 -22.61
C THR A 139 -6.07 -17.54 -21.30
N VAL A 140 -6.77 -16.47 -20.91
CA VAL A 140 -7.71 -16.56 -19.77
C VAL A 140 -8.85 -17.55 -20.07
N GLY A 141 -9.23 -17.72 -21.34
CA GLY A 141 -10.22 -18.71 -21.76
C GLY A 141 -9.77 -20.15 -21.49
N ASP A 142 -8.51 -20.49 -21.74
CA ASP A 142 -7.94 -21.81 -21.47
C ASP A 142 -7.98 -22.11 -19.95
N PHE A 143 -7.54 -21.13 -19.15
CA PHE A 143 -7.61 -21.22 -17.69
C PHE A 143 -9.03 -21.44 -17.19
N VAL A 144 -9.98 -20.60 -17.61
CA VAL A 144 -11.37 -20.69 -17.16
C VAL A 144 -12.03 -22.01 -17.59
N ALA A 145 -11.71 -22.52 -18.77
CA ALA A 145 -12.22 -23.80 -19.24
C ALA A 145 -11.71 -24.97 -18.38
N ALA A 146 -10.42 -24.99 -18.05
CA ALA A 146 -9.83 -25.98 -17.15
C ALA A 146 -10.41 -25.86 -15.74
N TRP A 147 -10.51 -24.65 -15.21
CA TRP A 147 -11.02 -24.38 -13.87
C TRP A 147 -12.48 -24.78 -13.69
N ARG A 148 -13.32 -24.53 -14.71
CA ARG A 148 -14.74 -25.00 -14.73
C ARG A 148 -14.86 -26.52 -14.78
N ALA A 149 -13.94 -27.18 -15.50
CA ALA A 149 -13.97 -28.62 -15.62
C ALA A 149 -13.64 -29.34 -14.30
N ASP A 150 -12.67 -28.83 -13.56
CA ASP A 150 -12.27 -29.32 -12.23
C ASP A 150 -11.69 -28.16 -11.40
N PRO A 151 -12.48 -27.48 -10.57
CA PRO A 151 -11.99 -26.40 -9.73
C PRO A 151 -10.88 -26.80 -8.77
N SER A 152 -10.87 -28.06 -8.30
CA SER A 152 -9.88 -28.57 -7.36
C SER A 152 -8.54 -28.92 -8.00
N ALA A 153 -8.49 -29.04 -9.33
CA ALA A 153 -7.26 -29.31 -10.06
C ALA A 153 -6.45 -28.04 -10.39
N VAL A 154 -6.97 -26.87 -10.07
CA VAL A 154 -6.32 -25.59 -10.32
C VAL A 154 -6.11 -24.85 -9.00
N THR A 155 -4.89 -24.94 -8.47
CA THR A 155 -4.51 -24.22 -7.26
C THR A 155 -4.24 -22.76 -7.59
N ILE A 156 -4.95 -21.84 -6.93
CA ILE A 156 -4.80 -20.40 -7.10
C ILE A 156 -4.03 -19.83 -5.92
N GLY A 157 -2.90 -19.18 -6.19
CA GLY A 157 -2.16 -18.45 -5.18
C GLY A 157 -2.50 -16.97 -5.15
N GLY A 158 -2.42 -16.35 -3.98
CA GLY A 158 -2.49 -14.91 -3.83
C GLY A 158 -1.61 -14.40 -2.69
N GLY A 159 -1.08 -13.20 -2.83
CA GLY A 159 -0.21 -12.54 -1.85
C GLY A 159 -0.97 -11.90 -0.69
N SER A 160 -2.19 -12.37 -0.39
CA SER A 160 -2.99 -11.87 0.74
C SER A 160 -3.74 -12.98 1.47
N ALA A 161 -3.97 -12.78 2.77
CA ALA A 161 -4.75 -13.67 3.61
C ALA A 161 -6.21 -13.81 3.10
N PRO A 162 -6.96 -14.85 3.53
CA PRO A 162 -8.39 -14.94 3.28
C PRO A 162 -9.12 -13.66 3.68
N GLY A 163 -9.98 -13.16 2.77
CA GLY A 163 -10.63 -11.84 2.92
C GLY A 163 -9.80 -10.67 2.39
N GLY A 164 -8.53 -10.88 2.05
CA GLY A 164 -7.70 -9.89 1.38
C GLY A 164 -7.96 -9.75 -0.11
N PRO A 165 -7.33 -8.77 -0.78
CA PRO A 165 -7.67 -8.42 -2.16
C PRO A 165 -7.51 -9.57 -3.15
N ASP A 166 -6.43 -10.33 -3.08
CA ASP A 166 -6.16 -11.41 -4.03
C ASP A 166 -7.14 -12.56 -3.86
N HIS A 167 -7.47 -12.89 -2.59
CA HIS A 167 -8.51 -13.87 -2.28
C HIS A 167 -9.88 -13.40 -2.78
N LEU A 168 -10.27 -12.16 -2.47
CA LEU A 168 -11.55 -11.61 -2.93
C LEU A 168 -11.64 -11.55 -4.46
N PHE A 169 -10.53 -11.25 -5.13
CA PHE A 169 -10.48 -11.28 -6.60
C PHE A 169 -10.69 -12.71 -7.13
N ALA A 170 -10.01 -13.72 -6.58
CA ALA A 170 -10.21 -15.12 -6.95
C ALA A 170 -11.69 -15.55 -6.77
N MET A 171 -12.30 -15.21 -5.62
CA MET A 171 -13.70 -15.57 -5.33
C MET A 171 -14.68 -14.86 -6.28
N ARG A 172 -14.47 -13.58 -6.55
CA ARG A 172 -15.29 -12.82 -7.50
C ARG A 172 -15.14 -13.29 -8.93
N LEU A 173 -13.93 -13.72 -9.31
CA LEU A 173 -13.68 -14.33 -10.61
C LEU A 173 -14.40 -15.67 -10.73
N ALA A 174 -14.35 -16.51 -9.70
CA ALA A 174 -15.11 -17.76 -9.66
C ALA A 174 -16.62 -17.53 -9.88
N GLU A 175 -17.21 -16.60 -9.13
CA GLU A 175 -18.62 -16.21 -9.30
C GLU A 175 -18.90 -15.76 -10.75
N ALA A 176 -18.07 -14.85 -11.30
CA ALA A 176 -18.27 -14.30 -12.64
C ALA A 176 -18.20 -15.36 -13.75
N VAL A 177 -17.41 -16.43 -13.52
CA VAL A 177 -17.33 -17.55 -14.46
C VAL A 177 -18.20 -18.76 -14.08
N GLY A 178 -19.09 -18.62 -13.09
CA GLY A 178 -20.08 -19.64 -12.72
C GLY A 178 -19.50 -20.82 -11.95
N ILE A 179 -18.40 -20.62 -11.23
CA ILE A 179 -17.80 -21.58 -10.28
C ILE A 179 -18.24 -21.17 -8.87
N ASP A 180 -18.57 -22.16 -8.03
CA ASP A 180 -18.88 -21.91 -6.62
C ASP A 180 -17.59 -21.48 -5.89
N PRO A 181 -17.52 -20.27 -5.31
CA PRO A 181 -16.34 -19.79 -4.60
C PRO A 181 -15.84 -20.74 -3.50
N VAL A 182 -16.73 -21.50 -2.85
CA VAL A 182 -16.35 -22.48 -1.81
C VAL A 182 -15.51 -23.64 -2.38
N SER A 183 -15.60 -23.90 -3.67
CA SER A 183 -14.82 -24.96 -4.35
C SER A 183 -13.42 -24.50 -4.81
N VAL A 184 -13.08 -23.23 -4.62
CA VAL A 184 -11.80 -22.67 -5.05
C VAL A 184 -10.69 -23.13 -4.11
N ASP A 185 -9.66 -23.76 -4.68
CA ASP A 185 -8.42 -24.10 -3.96
C ASP A 185 -7.51 -22.86 -3.95
N TYR A 186 -7.60 -22.07 -2.87
CA TYR A 186 -6.82 -20.83 -2.70
C TYR A 186 -5.74 -21.00 -1.64
N VAL A 187 -4.49 -20.71 -2.02
CA VAL A 187 -3.32 -20.73 -1.13
C VAL A 187 -2.86 -19.30 -0.85
N PRO A 188 -2.97 -18.82 0.41
CA PRO A 188 -2.53 -17.50 0.80
C PRO A 188 -1.02 -17.43 1.05
N TYR A 189 -0.38 -16.35 0.58
CA TYR A 189 1.01 -15.97 0.87
C TYR A 189 1.05 -14.56 1.48
N ASP A 190 2.16 -14.21 2.13
CA ASP A 190 2.33 -12.87 2.71
C ASP A 190 3.05 -11.92 1.74
N GLY A 191 2.39 -11.64 0.60
CA GLY A 191 2.88 -10.76 -0.45
C GLY A 191 3.48 -11.47 -1.66
N GLY A 192 3.84 -10.65 -2.68
CA GLY A 192 4.26 -11.14 -3.99
C GLY A 192 5.55 -11.94 -4.02
N GLY A 193 6.44 -11.76 -3.03
CA GLY A 193 7.72 -12.48 -2.99
C GLY A 193 7.57 -13.98 -2.79
N ASP A 194 6.82 -14.39 -1.76
CA ASP A 194 6.55 -15.80 -1.46
C ASP A 194 5.66 -16.43 -2.53
N LEU A 195 4.67 -15.68 -3.01
CA LEU A 195 3.79 -16.09 -4.10
C LEU A 195 4.57 -16.36 -5.40
N LEU A 196 5.57 -15.52 -5.71
CA LEU A 196 6.44 -15.71 -6.88
C LEU A 196 7.23 -17.04 -6.78
N ALA A 197 7.76 -17.34 -5.60
CA ALA A 197 8.47 -18.60 -5.36
C ALA A 197 7.54 -19.81 -5.56
N ALA A 198 6.30 -19.72 -5.09
CA ALA A 198 5.29 -20.77 -5.25
C ALA A 198 4.88 -20.98 -6.72
N LEU A 199 4.77 -19.91 -7.52
CA LEU A 199 4.54 -20.00 -8.96
C LEU A 199 5.69 -20.73 -9.68
N PHE A 200 6.94 -20.42 -9.34
CA PHE A 200 8.11 -21.04 -9.99
C PHE A 200 8.39 -22.48 -9.52
N SER A 201 7.83 -22.90 -8.38
CA SER A 201 7.95 -24.25 -7.88
C SER A 201 6.76 -25.16 -8.22
N ASP A 202 5.82 -24.68 -9.03
CA ASP A 202 4.56 -25.36 -9.37
C ASP A 202 3.68 -25.69 -8.15
N GLU A 203 3.89 -25.02 -7.00
CA GLU A 203 3.04 -25.16 -5.83
C GLU A 203 1.65 -24.57 -6.09
N VAL A 204 1.60 -23.49 -6.86
CA VAL A 204 0.35 -22.90 -7.38
C VAL A 204 0.40 -22.78 -8.90
N SER A 205 -0.73 -23.01 -9.55
CA SER A 205 -0.83 -23.02 -11.01
C SER A 205 -1.07 -21.61 -11.59
N VAL A 206 -1.74 -20.76 -10.83
CA VAL A 206 -2.22 -19.42 -11.24
C VAL A 206 -2.13 -18.49 -10.05
N SER A 207 -1.79 -17.24 -10.29
CA SER A 207 -1.89 -16.18 -9.29
C SER A 207 -3.02 -15.22 -9.64
N THR A 208 -3.74 -14.77 -8.60
CA THR A 208 -4.69 -13.64 -8.64
C THR A 208 -4.12 -12.51 -7.80
N SER A 209 -3.19 -11.70 -8.33
CA SER A 209 -2.53 -10.63 -7.61
C SER A 209 -2.33 -9.40 -8.49
N SER A 210 -1.74 -8.34 -7.94
CA SER A 210 -1.41 -7.13 -8.71
C SER A 210 -0.28 -7.40 -9.71
N PRO A 211 -0.41 -7.00 -10.99
CA PRO A 211 0.68 -7.17 -11.95
C PRO A 211 1.91 -6.36 -11.59
N GLY A 212 1.74 -5.24 -10.87
CA GLY A 212 2.83 -4.37 -10.41
C GLY A 212 3.87 -5.08 -9.55
N GLU A 213 3.46 -6.12 -8.80
CA GLU A 213 4.37 -6.90 -7.95
C GLU A 213 5.30 -7.83 -8.76
N PHE A 214 4.98 -8.11 -10.02
CA PHE A 214 5.68 -9.05 -10.89
C PHE A 214 6.27 -8.45 -12.17
N LEU A 215 6.28 -7.11 -12.30
CA LEU A 215 6.71 -6.44 -13.54
C LEU A 215 8.09 -6.89 -14.02
N ALA A 216 9.06 -7.06 -13.12
CA ALA A 216 10.40 -7.51 -13.49
C ALA A 216 10.39 -8.92 -14.14
N GLN A 217 9.55 -9.83 -13.66
CA GLN A 217 9.42 -11.18 -14.18
C GLN A 217 8.57 -11.22 -15.46
N ILE A 218 7.58 -10.33 -15.56
CA ILE A 218 6.79 -10.14 -16.79
C ILE A 218 7.68 -9.57 -17.89
N ASP A 219 8.44 -8.52 -17.62
CA ASP A 219 9.38 -7.90 -18.56
C ASP A 219 10.50 -8.90 -19.00
N ALA A 220 10.91 -9.80 -18.08
CA ALA A 220 11.88 -10.86 -18.39
C ALA A 220 11.26 -12.05 -19.15
N GLY A 221 9.95 -12.05 -19.39
CA GLY A 221 9.26 -13.15 -20.06
C GLY A 221 9.19 -14.45 -19.24
N GLN A 222 9.33 -14.36 -17.91
CA GLN A 222 9.26 -15.50 -16.99
C GLN A 222 7.82 -15.76 -16.54
N LEU A 223 7.00 -14.72 -16.52
CA LEU A 223 5.57 -14.79 -16.22
C LEU A 223 4.75 -14.23 -17.40
N ARG A 224 3.52 -14.70 -17.51
CA ARG A 224 2.53 -14.24 -18.47
C ARG A 224 1.29 -13.76 -17.74
N VAL A 225 0.79 -12.56 -18.11
CA VAL A 225 -0.51 -12.08 -17.67
C VAL A 225 -1.56 -12.58 -18.65
N LEU A 226 -2.58 -13.28 -18.17
CA LEU A 226 -3.66 -13.80 -19.00
C LEU A 226 -4.78 -12.76 -19.17
N ALA A 227 -5.07 -11.99 -18.16
CA ALA A 227 -6.01 -10.87 -18.18
C ALA A 227 -5.81 -9.96 -16.95
N VAL A 228 -6.28 -8.71 -17.08
CA VAL A 228 -6.37 -7.73 -15.99
C VAL A 228 -7.83 -7.40 -15.67
N SER A 229 -8.12 -7.05 -14.42
CA SER A 229 -9.48 -6.80 -13.92
C SER A 229 -9.93 -5.33 -14.01
N SER A 230 -9.13 -4.47 -14.61
CA SER A 230 -9.46 -3.06 -14.90
C SER A 230 -10.53 -2.93 -15.97
N ASP A 231 -11.18 -1.77 -16.03
CA ASP A 231 -12.12 -1.43 -17.12
C ASP A 231 -11.39 -1.15 -18.44
N GLU A 232 -10.18 -0.57 -18.34
CA GLU A 232 -9.32 -0.24 -19.49
C GLU A 232 -8.02 -1.05 -19.42
N GLU A 233 -7.27 -1.08 -20.53
CA GLU A 233 -5.96 -1.70 -20.60
C GLU A 233 -4.99 -1.03 -19.62
N VAL A 234 -4.16 -1.84 -18.97
CA VAL A 234 -3.17 -1.36 -18.01
C VAL A 234 -1.87 -1.06 -18.75
N ALA A 235 -1.32 0.14 -18.52
CA ALA A 235 -0.05 0.52 -19.10
C ALA A 235 1.03 -0.53 -18.81
N ARG A 236 1.89 -0.83 -19.80
CA ARG A 236 2.98 -1.83 -19.72
C ARG A 236 2.54 -3.30 -19.58
N ILE A 237 1.27 -3.61 -19.44
CA ILE A 237 0.78 -4.99 -19.36
C ILE A 237 0.14 -5.37 -20.72
N ASP A 238 0.80 -6.25 -21.42
CA ASP A 238 0.29 -6.80 -22.71
C ASP A 238 -0.69 -7.95 -22.41
N ALA A 239 -1.88 -7.58 -21.95
CA ALA A 239 -2.96 -8.53 -21.66
C ALA A 239 -4.33 -7.86 -21.82
N PRO A 240 -5.36 -8.59 -22.27
CA PRO A 240 -6.72 -8.07 -22.36
C PRO A 240 -7.31 -7.79 -20.99
N THR A 241 -8.33 -6.93 -20.91
CA THR A 241 -9.19 -6.85 -19.73
C THR A 241 -10.10 -8.10 -19.66
N LEU A 242 -10.56 -8.44 -18.45
CA LEU A 242 -11.54 -9.53 -18.26
C LEU A 242 -12.79 -9.29 -19.11
N ARG A 243 -13.27 -8.04 -19.18
CA ARG A 243 -14.42 -7.67 -20.02
C ARG A 243 -14.16 -7.88 -21.50
N ALA A 244 -12.99 -7.52 -22.00
CA ALA A 244 -12.60 -7.78 -23.39
C ALA A 244 -12.53 -9.30 -23.70
N ALA A 245 -12.20 -10.11 -22.69
CA ALA A 245 -12.21 -11.57 -22.77
C ALA A 245 -13.60 -12.19 -22.53
N GLY A 246 -14.66 -11.40 -22.35
CA GLY A 246 -16.04 -11.85 -22.17
C GLY A 246 -16.43 -12.20 -20.74
N ILE A 247 -15.63 -11.80 -19.75
CA ILE A 247 -15.91 -11.99 -18.31
C ILE A 247 -16.28 -10.64 -17.72
N ASP A 248 -17.57 -10.47 -17.33
CA ASP A 248 -18.05 -9.20 -16.77
C ASP A 248 -17.64 -9.03 -15.30
N LEU A 249 -16.37 -8.70 -15.11
CA LEU A 249 -15.79 -8.42 -13.81
C LEU A 249 -14.82 -7.24 -13.90
N ILE A 250 -15.05 -6.23 -13.07
CA ILE A 250 -14.05 -5.22 -12.69
C ILE A 250 -13.74 -5.44 -11.22
N PHE A 251 -12.46 -5.45 -10.90
CA PHE A 251 -11.96 -5.53 -9.54
C PHE A 251 -10.70 -4.70 -9.41
N ALA A 252 -10.65 -3.84 -8.40
CA ALA A 252 -9.47 -3.09 -8.06
C ALA A 252 -9.22 -3.17 -6.55
N ASN A 253 -7.97 -3.42 -6.18
CA ASN A 253 -7.47 -3.20 -4.85
C ASN A 253 -7.14 -1.71 -4.73
N TRP A 254 -7.63 -1.06 -3.71
CA TRP A 254 -7.26 0.33 -3.44
C TRP A 254 -6.20 0.39 -2.34
N ARG A 255 -5.37 1.44 -2.38
CA ARG A 255 -4.39 1.72 -1.33
C ARG A 255 -4.44 3.17 -0.90
N GLY A 256 -4.32 3.39 0.39
CA GLY A 256 -4.37 4.71 1.01
C GLY A 256 -3.45 4.80 2.21
N VAL A 257 -3.57 5.89 2.94
CA VAL A 257 -2.77 6.19 4.13
C VAL A 257 -3.68 6.63 5.27
N LEU A 258 -3.48 6.02 6.42
CA LEU A 258 -4.09 6.39 7.70
C LEU A 258 -3.04 6.98 8.64
N ALA A 259 -3.51 7.64 9.68
CA ALA A 259 -2.74 8.00 10.86
C ALA A 259 -3.43 7.47 12.13
N PRO A 260 -2.73 7.45 13.28
CA PRO A 260 -3.33 7.05 14.55
C PRO A 260 -4.58 7.86 14.90
N PRO A 261 -5.48 7.31 15.72
CA PRO A 261 -6.61 8.09 16.24
C PRO A 261 -6.10 9.21 17.15
N GLY A 262 -6.84 10.33 17.16
CA GLY A 262 -6.59 11.44 18.08
C GLY A 262 -5.33 12.26 17.81
N ILE A 263 -4.75 12.20 16.60
CA ILE A 263 -3.71 13.14 16.19
C ILE A 263 -4.26 14.57 16.16
N SER A 264 -3.36 15.56 16.24
CA SER A 264 -3.77 16.97 16.19
C SER A 264 -4.34 17.33 14.81
N ALA A 265 -5.28 18.28 14.77
CA ALA A 265 -5.83 18.79 13.51
C ALA A 265 -4.73 19.37 12.60
N SER A 266 -3.74 20.05 13.19
CA SER A 266 -2.60 20.60 12.45
C SER A 266 -1.72 19.51 11.81
N SER A 267 -1.49 18.38 12.50
CA SER A 267 -0.74 17.25 11.98
C SER A 267 -1.50 16.55 10.87
N ARG A 268 -2.82 16.32 11.06
CA ARG A 268 -3.69 15.79 10.01
C ARG A 268 -3.65 16.63 8.73
N GLU A 269 -3.83 17.94 8.85
CA GLU A 269 -3.77 18.85 7.71
C GLU A 269 -2.40 18.86 7.05
N SER A 270 -1.33 18.79 7.83
CA SER A 270 0.04 18.74 7.32
C SER A 270 0.31 17.45 6.55
N MET A 271 -0.09 16.28 7.09
CA MET A 271 0.06 14.99 6.41
C MET A 271 -0.77 14.93 5.12
N ILE A 272 -2.01 15.41 5.13
CA ILE A 272 -2.84 15.50 3.91
C ILE A 272 -2.18 16.40 2.87
N ARG A 273 -1.60 17.53 3.28
CA ARG A 273 -0.89 18.43 2.36
C ARG A 273 0.33 17.74 1.73
N LEU A 274 1.15 17.01 2.51
CA LEU A 274 2.30 16.25 1.97
C LEU A 274 1.85 15.22 0.91
N LEU A 275 0.75 14.50 1.18
CA LEU A 275 0.22 13.53 0.23
C LEU A 275 -0.39 14.20 -1.02
N THR A 276 -0.96 15.40 -0.87
CA THR A 276 -1.43 16.20 -2.01
C THR A 276 -0.26 16.71 -2.85
N GLU A 277 0.77 17.24 -2.21
CA GLU A 277 2.00 17.67 -2.92
C GLU A 277 2.67 16.50 -3.64
N LEU A 278 2.72 15.31 -3.02
CA LEU A 278 3.18 14.07 -3.68
C LEU A 278 2.37 13.79 -4.94
N HIS A 279 1.03 13.77 -4.83
CA HIS A 279 0.14 13.47 -5.95
C HIS A 279 0.34 14.43 -7.14
N ASP A 280 0.60 15.71 -6.87
CA ASP A 280 0.79 16.73 -7.89
C ASP A 280 2.16 16.66 -8.58
N THR A 281 3.10 15.83 -8.08
CA THR A 281 4.41 15.68 -8.72
C THR A 281 4.32 14.90 -10.03
N ARG A 282 5.12 15.31 -11.02
CA ARG A 282 5.28 14.54 -12.26
C ARG A 282 5.82 13.12 -11.98
N ARG A 283 6.71 12.98 -11.00
CA ARG A 283 7.31 11.69 -10.64
C ARG A 283 6.29 10.71 -10.07
N TRP A 284 5.27 11.19 -9.33
CA TRP A 284 4.18 10.34 -8.89
C TRP A 284 3.31 9.88 -10.07
N GLN A 285 2.97 10.81 -10.97
CA GLN A 285 2.20 10.47 -12.18
C GLN A 285 2.95 9.46 -13.07
N GLU A 286 4.28 9.59 -13.21
CA GLU A 286 5.13 8.60 -13.86
C GLU A 286 5.11 7.25 -13.12
N ALA A 287 5.17 7.26 -11.78
CA ALA A 287 5.12 6.04 -10.96
C ALA A 287 3.78 5.30 -11.07
N LEU A 288 2.66 6.00 -11.23
CA LEU A 288 1.36 5.36 -11.52
C LEU A 288 1.45 4.52 -12.79
N VAL A 289 1.95 5.11 -13.88
CA VAL A 289 2.12 4.42 -15.17
C VAL A 289 3.12 3.26 -15.06
N ASP A 290 4.26 3.51 -14.39
CA ASP A 290 5.34 2.52 -14.26
C ASP A 290 4.94 1.28 -13.48
N ASN A 291 4.01 1.41 -12.53
CA ASN A 291 3.52 0.30 -11.71
C ASN A 291 2.15 -0.24 -12.18
N GLY A 292 1.56 0.31 -13.23
CA GLY A 292 0.23 -0.09 -13.68
C GLY A 292 -0.89 0.31 -12.71
N TRP A 293 -0.68 1.34 -11.91
CA TRP A 293 -1.68 1.86 -10.97
C TRP A 293 -2.61 2.86 -11.64
N THR A 294 -3.85 2.89 -11.21
CA THR A 294 -4.83 3.90 -11.59
C THR A 294 -4.82 5.02 -10.55
N ASP A 295 -4.79 6.27 -11.01
CA ASP A 295 -4.97 7.42 -10.13
C ASP A 295 -6.37 7.40 -9.50
N SER A 296 -6.41 7.46 -8.18
CA SER A 296 -7.67 7.45 -7.42
C SER A 296 -7.55 8.30 -6.16
N PHE A 297 -6.88 9.45 -6.30
CA PHE A 297 -6.56 10.33 -5.19
C PHE A 297 -7.80 11.02 -4.63
N VAL A 298 -8.11 10.77 -3.37
CA VAL A 298 -9.12 11.48 -2.58
C VAL A 298 -8.64 11.66 -1.14
N THR A 299 -9.04 12.74 -0.47
CA THR A 299 -8.60 13.09 0.89
C THR A 299 -9.75 13.51 1.79
N GLY A 300 -9.48 13.61 3.08
CA GLY A 300 -10.41 14.19 4.04
C GLY A 300 -11.75 13.44 4.13
N ALA A 301 -12.86 14.17 4.13
CA ALA A 301 -14.20 13.60 4.32
C ALA A 301 -14.61 12.63 3.20
N ASP A 302 -14.13 12.83 1.97
CA ASP A 302 -14.42 11.93 0.86
C ASP A 302 -13.72 10.58 1.06
N PHE A 303 -12.51 10.58 1.63
CA PHE A 303 -11.82 9.32 1.99
C PHE A 303 -12.44 8.66 3.21
N GLU A 304 -12.88 9.41 4.22
CA GLU A 304 -13.64 8.88 5.36
C GLU A 304 -14.91 8.16 4.89
N GLY A 305 -15.73 8.81 4.05
CA GLY A 305 -16.93 8.19 3.48
C GLY A 305 -16.63 6.95 2.64
N PHE A 306 -15.53 6.96 1.89
CA PHE A 306 -15.07 5.79 1.14
C PHE A 306 -14.71 4.63 2.08
N LEU A 307 -14.04 4.87 3.22
CA LEU A 307 -13.70 3.83 4.18
C LEU A 307 -14.96 3.18 4.78
N ASP A 308 -15.97 3.96 5.15
CA ASP A 308 -17.25 3.44 5.65
C ASP A 308 -17.94 2.55 4.60
N GLU A 309 -17.97 2.98 3.33
CA GLU A 309 -18.51 2.16 2.24
C GLU A 309 -17.71 0.86 2.02
N GLN A 310 -16.39 0.89 2.21
CA GLN A 310 -15.56 -0.31 2.10
C GLN A 310 -15.82 -1.29 3.24
N ASP A 311 -15.96 -0.82 4.48
CA ASP A 311 -16.32 -1.66 5.62
C ASP A 311 -17.63 -2.41 5.37
N ASP A 312 -18.69 -1.73 4.92
CA ASP A 312 -19.98 -2.34 4.58
C ASP A 312 -19.87 -3.34 3.43
N ARG A 313 -19.14 -3.00 2.37
CA ARG A 313 -18.98 -3.86 1.19
C ARG A 313 -18.19 -5.12 1.53
N VAL A 314 -17.09 -4.99 2.27
CA VAL A 314 -16.22 -6.11 2.64
C VAL A 314 -16.95 -7.05 3.59
N SER A 315 -17.57 -6.53 4.67
CA SER A 315 -18.31 -7.37 5.62
C SER A 315 -19.42 -8.16 4.94
N THR A 316 -20.21 -7.50 4.08
CA THR A 316 -21.27 -8.18 3.30
C THR A 316 -20.71 -9.28 2.40
N THR A 317 -19.57 -9.01 1.73
CA THR A 317 -18.94 -10.00 0.85
C THR A 317 -18.39 -11.18 1.64
N LEU A 318 -17.70 -10.94 2.75
CA LEU A 318 -17.15 -12.01 3.60
C LEU A 318 -18.24 -12.88 4.22
N ALA A 319 -19.35 -12.28 4.68
CA ALA A 319 -20.50 -13.01 5.18
C ALA A 319 -21.12 -13.93 4.10
N ARG A 320 -21.26 -13.44 2.87
CA ARG A 320 -21.76 -14.23 1.74
C ARG A 320 -20.83 -15.39 1.37
N LEU A 321 -19.52 -15.20 1.53
CA LEU A 321 -18.51 -16.25 1.30
C LEU A 321 -18.36 -17.20 2.50
N GLY A 322 -19.08 -16.98 3.61
CA GLY A 322 -19.00 -17.80 4.82
C GLY A 322 -17.66 -17.67 5.56
N LEU A 323 -17.01 -16.51 5.43
CA LEU A 323 -15.71 -16.23 6.06
C LEU A 323 -15.85 -15.50 7.40
N ILE A 324 -17.04 -14.99 7.70
CA ILE A 324 -17.43 -14.38 8.98
C ILE A 324 -18.85 -14.76 9.33
#